data_4d5a1ed42da6f029e69706b453627a74
#
_entry.id   4d5a1ed42da6f029e69706b453627a74
#
_cell.length_a   1.000
_cell.length_b   1.000
_cell.length_c   1.000
_cell.angle_alpha   90.00
_cell.angle_beta   90.00
_cell.angle_gamma   90.00
#
_symmetry.space_group_name_H-M   'P 1'
#
loop_
_entity.id
_entity.type
_entity.pdbx_description
1 polymer ?
#
loop_
_entity_poly.entity_id
_entity_poly.type
_entity_poly.pdbx_seq_one_letter_code
_entity_poly.pdbx_strand_id
1 'polypeptide(L)'
;MYRISDLLEARKFSSMQLLCGEKGKGREIKGIRIIEVEDMDRFLSGGEILITSLHVYSKCTDSQFENYLKALIFKKEISGFIIKKKQDLNKDHFEILRLYCEKYGLPLIEMPVDMYYWGVIRDVMERIYDKETARLKYFKITHDNFNSLVLDDHTIDSKSKGIIDFLETMIENPIAIYHGNGNPYISTKLDKSKLILMDDLEEYKPNIITKFKYMRQRIQDIYQYIIKVNILKEIDSYIVITEENRLLSELDYMAIENAIITLQYSFITEFAQNEVRKKYKRDVVHNIIHGLLNYEKTIEAARVLGLGEKDQYRVVAFHTIPKNKEGKYTKEQLREVEMIEGELITLLPEEHIYRNMNQIVMIQKVDSRQKDLDYDAQMTEIQQVVQKNIMERKKNIDFQIGIGSIVTGCHNLKTSYEQAKKAVACTEVIRWISRDETVSVVRYSKMGFFQLFLENDNMNTLLQYVPETLKKLKAYEDKHHGDLLLTLAIYLENNMNRKKTAEDLNIHYRSVSYRIDKIKEITGINFDNGVEMLAIRNGLLIYQLNQKLK
;
A
#
# COMPACT_ATOMS: atom_id res chain seq x y z
N MET A 1 11.61 -5.02 53.41
CA MET A 1 10.26 -4.88 52.85
C MET A 1 9.96 -3.40 52.75
N TYR A 2 9.66 -2.88 51.59
CA TYR A 2 9.34 -1.47 51.37
C TYR A 2 7.84 -1.26 51.41
N ARG A 3 7.35 -0.32 52.24
CA ARG A 3 5.92 -0.12 52.53
C ARG A 3 5.43 1.23 52.05
N ILE A 4 4.12 1.39 52.00
CA ILE A 4 3.47 2.69 51.66
C ILE A 4 3.88 3.78 52.70
N SER A 5 4.01 3.44 53.99
CA SER A 5 4.55 4.37 54.99
C SER A 5 5.92 4.88 54.64
N ASP A 6 6.82 3.98 54.17
CA ASP A 6 8.20 4.33 53.86
C ASP A 6 8.27 5.26 52.63
N LEU A 7 7.33 5.07 51.67
CA LEU A 7 7.17 5.94 50.51
C LEU A 7 6.76 7.36 50.94
N LEU A 8 5.77 7.48 51.81
CA LEU A 8 5.25 8.77 52.28
C LEU A 8 6.22 9.51 53.20
N GLU A 9 7.07 8.80 53.95
CA GLU A 9 8.08 9.36 54.85
C GLU A 9 9.38 9.79 54.09
N ALA A 10 9.52 9.37 52.84
CA ALA A 10 10.71 9.70 52.06
C ALA A 10 10.78 11.21 51.76
N ARG A 11 11.88 11.87 52.12
CA ARG A 11 12.06 13.33 51.94
C ARG A 11 11.78 13.81 50.50
N LYS A 12 12.09 13.01 49.51
CA LYS A 12 11.84 13.30 48.10
C LYS A 12 10.35 13.39 47.75
N PHE A 13 9.49 12.73 48.52
CA PHE A 13 8.06 12.60 48.26
C PHE A 13 7.22 13.30 49.34
N SER A 14 7.83 14.19 50.11
CA SER A 14 7.16 14.96 51.15
C SER A 14 5.98 15.83 50.67
N SER A 15 5.92 16.11 49.38
CA SER A 15 4.81 16.82 48.74
C SER A 15 3.66 15.91 48.30
N MET A 16 3.83 14.58 48.39
CA MET A 16 2.73 13.64 48.15
C MET A 16 1.80 13.61 49.37
N GLN A 17 0.49 13.51 49.13
CA GLN A 17 -0.51 13.53 50.17
C GLN A 17 -1.36 12.27 50.11
N LEU A 18 -1.55 11.62 51.24
CA LEU A 18 -2.51 10.54 51.34
C LEU A 18 -3.92 11.12 51.43
N LEU A 19 -4.76 10.81 50.44
CA LEU A 19 -6.14 11.30 50.35
C LEU A 19 -7.12 10.45 51.17
N CYS A 20 -6.92 9.13 51.17
CA CYS A 20 -7.73 8.17 51.91
C CYS A 20 -7.02 6.81 52.05
N GLY A 21 -7.62 5.85 52.76
CA GLY A 21 -7.07 4.50 52.92
C GLY A 21 -5.96 4.40 53.96
N GLU A 22 -6.02 5.19 55.05
CA GLU A 22 -5.08 5.20 56.20
C GLU A 22 -4.72 3.79 56.70
N LYS A 23 -5.70 2.90 56.81
CA LYS A 23 -5.51 1.51 57.28
C LYS A 23 -4.53 0.70 56.43
N GLY A 24 -4.29 1.11 55.19
CA GLY A 24 -3.40 0.42 54.27
C GLY A 24 -1.95 0.91 54.27
N LYS A 25 -1.56 1.89 55.08
CA LYS A 25 -0.17 2.42 55.10
C LYS A 25 0.90 1.36 55.34
N GLY A 26 0.55 0.28 56.06
CA GLY A 26 1.45 -0.84 56.31
C GLY A 26 1.60 -1.84 55.17
N ARG A 27 0.89 -1.69 54.06
CA ARG A 27 0.97 -2.60 52.91
C ARG A 27 2.35 -2.54 52.27
N GLU A 28 2.86 -3.73 51.96
CA GLU A 28 4.13 -3.87 51.24
C GLU A 28 3.97 -3.51 49.77
N ILE A 29 4.93 -2.76 49.22
CA ILE A 29 5.01 -2.45 47.82
C ILE A 29 5.95 -3.47 47.16
N LYS A 30 5.40 -4.38 46.33
CA LYS A 30 6.18 -5.39 45.61
C LYS A 30 6.57 -4.93 44.19
N GLY A 31 6.02 -3.84 43.70
CA GLY A 31 6.30 -3.26 42.42
C GLY A 31 5.53 -1.96 42.25
N ILE A 32 5.81 -1.27 41.12
CA ILE A 32 5.11 -0.04 40.75
C ILE A 32 4.82 -0.09 39.26
N ARG A 33 3.61 0.31 38.85
CA ARG A 33 3.20 0.37 37.44
C ARG A 33 2.32 1.58 37.15
N ILE A 34 2.30 2.01 35.91
CA ILE A 34 1.36 3.00 35.39
C ILE A 34 0.16 2.26 34.80
N ILE A 35 -1.05 2.75 35.02
CA ILE A 35 -2.26 2.23 34.38
C ILE A 35 -2.39 2.83 32.98
N GLU A 36 -2.34 1.99 31.95
CA GLU A 36 -2.32 2.37 30.53
C GLU A 36 -3.41 1.72 29.71
N VAL A 37 -3.95 0.63 30.21
CA VAL A 37 -5.04 -0.12 29.61
C VAL A 37 -6.14 -0.35 30.63
N GLU A 38 -7.38 -0.46 30.17
CA GLU A 38 -8.54 -0.62 31.06
C GLU A 38 -8.48 -1.92 31.85
N ASP A 39 -8.05 -3.03 31.20
CA ASP A 39 -7.93 -4.36 31.80
C ASP A 39 -6.53 -4.65 32.38
N MET A 40 -5.96 -3.66 33.07
CA MET A 40 -4.61 -3.71 33.66
C MET A 40 -4.40 -4.92 34.60
N ASP A 41 -5.46 -5.49 35.15
CA ASP A 41 -5.38 -6.67 36.01
C ASP A 41 -4.69 -7.87 35.35
N ARG A 42 -4.75 -7.99 34.00
CA ARG A 42 -4.08 -9.08 33.30
C ARG A 42 -2.55 -9.03 33.39
N PHE A 43 -1.99 -7.86 33.62
CA PHE A 43 -0.55 -7.62 33.60
C PHE A 43 0.08 -7.53 35.00
N LEU A 44 -0.72 -7.64 36.04
CA LEU A 44 -0.25 -7.53 37.44
C LEU A 44 0.06 -8.89 38.03
N SER A 45 1.13 -8.93 38.84
CA SER A 45 1.55 -10.09 39.62
C SER A 45 0.94 -10.09 41.05
N GLY A 46 0.51 -8.91 41.51
CA GLY A 46 -0.06 -8.69 42.83
C GLY A 46 0.89 -7.96 43.81
N GLY A 47 0.31 -7.06 44.61
CA GLY A 47 1.07 -6.23 45.55
C GLY A 47 1.78 -5.01 44.93
N GLU A 48 1.45 -4.65 43.68
CA GLU A 48 1.96 -3.43 43.06
C GLU A 48 1.21 -2.19 43.55
N ILE A 49 1.89 -1.03 43.58
CA ILE A 49 1.26 0.29 43.65
C ILE A 49 1.05 0.83 42.24
N LEU A 50 -0.13 1.35 41.94
CA LEU A 50 -0.52 1.76 40.59
C LEU A 50 -0.55 3.29 40.45
N ILE A 51 0.10 3.83 39.43
CA ILE A 51 0.05 5.24 39.10
C ILE A 51 -1.00 5.46 38.01
N THR A 52 -1.86 6.48 38.18
CA THR A 52 -2.89 6.79 37.18
C THR A 52 -3.21 8.28 37.15
N SER A 53 -3.67 8.77 35.98
CA SER A 53 -4.39 10.02 35.82
C SER A 53 -5.88 9.80 35.50
N LEU A 54 -6.34 8.56 35.52
CA LEU A 54 -7.67 8.10 35.09
C LEU A 54 -8.00 8.36 33.62
N HIS A 55 -7.07 8.86 32.83
CA HIS A 55 -7.29 9.20 31.41
C HIS A 55 -7.71 7.97 30.60
N VAL A 56 -7.09 6.82 30.88
CA VAL A 56 -7.39 5.54 30.22
C VAL A 56 -8.88 5.15 30.34
N TYR A 57 -9.49 5.49 31.47
CA TYR A 57 -10.90 5.19 31.73
C TYR A 57 -11.87 6.28 31.26
N SER A 58 -11.40 7.33 30.56
CA SER A 58 -12.24 8.48 30.16
C SER A 58 -13.45 8.11 29.29
N LYS A 59 -13.39 6.98 28.59
CA LYS A 59 -14.45 6.46 27.71
C LYS A 59 -15.32 5.39 28.38
N CYS A 60 -14.95 4.94 29.57
CA CYS A 60 -15.70 3.91 30.29
C CYS A 60 -16.94 4.50 30.96
N THR A 61 -18.00 3.70 31.06
CA THR A 61 -19.12 4.00 31.96
C THR A 61 -18.71 3.73 33.43
N ASP A 62 -19.39 4.37 34.37
CA ASP A 62 -19.11 4.17 35.81
C ASP A 62 -19.14 2.68 36.20
N SER A 63 -20.10 1.93 35.68
CA SER A 63 -20.24 0.49 35.95
C SER A 63 -19.07 -0.34 35.38
N GLN A 64 -18.55 0.01 34.22
CA GLN A 64 -17.36 -0.61 33.66
C GLN A 64 -16.12 -0.29 34.49
N PHE A 65 -15.95 0.97 34.86
CA PHE A 65 -14.85 1.41 35.72
C PHE A 65 -14.85 0.71 37.06
N GLU A 66 -16.02 0.58 37.72
CA GLU A 66 -16.14 -0.20 38.94
C GLU A 66 -15.70 -1.67 38.78
N ASN A 67 -16.04 -2.30 37.67
CA ASN A 67 -15.64 -3.68 37.42
C ASN A 67 -14.10 -3.81 37.27
N TYR A 68 -13.44 -2.87 36.61
CA TYR A 68 -11.98 -2.82 36.56
C TYR A 68 -11.37 -2.60 37.95
N LEU A 69 -11.89 -1.69 38.77
CA LEU A 69 -11.43 -1.48 40.11
C LEU A 69 -11.59 -2.75 40.99
N LYS A 70 -12.70 -3.45 40.86
CA LYS A 70 -12.92 -4.73 41.58
C LYS A 70 -11.87 -5.77 41.16
N ALA A 71 -11.54 -5.86 39.87
CA ALA A 71 -10.50 -6.79 39.41
C ALA A 71 -9.13 -6.45 39.98
N LEU A 72 -8.73 -5.19 40.02
CA LEU A 72 -7.47 -4.73 40.59
C LEU A 72 -7.40 -5.00 42.12
N ILE A 73 -8.47 -4.73 42.83
CA ILE A 73 -8.51 -4.83 44.29
C ILE A 73 -8.58 -6.28 44.75
N PHE A 74 -9.50 -7.07 44.20
CA PHE A 74 -9.81 -8.41 44.71
C PHE A 74 -9.04 -9.54 44.02
N LYS A 75 -8.74 -9.41 42.74
CA LYS A 75 -7.98 -10.46 42.03
C LYS A 75 -6.48 -10.30 42.18
N LYS A 76 -6.01 -9.03 42.23
CA LYS A 76 -4.57 -8.71 42.23
C LYS A 76 -4.03 -8.19 43.53
N GLU A 77 -4.90 -7.88 44.51
CA GLU A 77 -4.50 -7.42 45.83
C GLU A 77 -3.43 -6.32 45.80
N ILE A 78 -3.69 -5.30 44.98
CA ILE A 78 -2.75 -4.18 44.80
C ILE A 78 -2.46 -3.47 46.11
N SER A 79 -1.30 -2.82 46.23
CA SER A 79 -0.89 -2.11 47.45
C SER A 79 -1.56 -0.76 47.62
N GLY A 80 -1.92 -0.07 46.54
CA GLY A 80 -2.57 1.23 46.56
C GLY A 80 -2.51 1.93 45.21
N PHE A 81 -2.97 3.17 45.18
CA PHE A 81 -2.95 4.04 44.01
C PHE A 81 -2.18 5.33 44.29
N ILE A 82 -1.46 5.80 43.24
CA ILE A 82 -0.92 7.14 43.17
C ILE A 82 -1.65 7.86 42.04
N ILE A 83 -2.31 8.96 42.33
CA ILE A 83 -3.06 9.75 41.35
C ILE A 83 -2.42 11.10 41.07
N LYS A 84 -2.27 11.43 39.79
CA LYS A 84 -1.87 12.75 39.34
C LYS A 84 -3.10 13.47 38.76
N LYS A 85 -3.60 14.48 39.48
CA LYS A 85 -4.78 15.25 39.07
C LYS A 85 -4.42 16.21 37.95
N LYS A 86 -4.73 15.84 36.71
CA LYS A 86 -4.65 16.74 35.56
C LYS A 86 -5.94 17.55 35.41
N GLN A 87 -5.91 18.61 34.55
CA GLN A 87 -7.07 19.49 34.33
C GLN A 87 -8.29 18.77 33.72
N ASP A 88 -8.05 17.68 32.99
CA ASP A 88 -9.03 16.85 32.30
C ASP A 88 -9.50 15.64 33.12
N LEU A 89 -9.21 15.61 34.44
CA LEU A 89 -9.59 14.50 35.32
C LEU A 89 -11.12 14.33 35.36
N ASN A 90 -11.60 13.11 35.05
CA ASN A 90 -13.01 12.75 35.25
C ASN A 90 -13.34 12.72 36.75
N LYS A 91 -14.15 13.68 37.18
CA LYS A 91 -14.51 13.86 38.62
C LYS A 91 -15.32 12.70 39.18
N ASP A 92 -16.23 12.12 38.39
CA ASP A 92 -17.09 11.02 38.82
C ASP A 92 -16.25 9.75 39.02
N HIS A 93 -15.38 9.40 38.10
CA HIS A 93 -14.44 8.28 38.26
C HIS A 93 -13.47 8.50 39.43
N PHE A 94 -13.04 9.73 39.67
CA PHE A 94 -12.20 10.02 40.81
C PHE A 94 -12.92 9.77 42.14
N GLU A 95 -14.18 10.20 42.30
CA GLU A 95 -14.97 9.94 43.50
C GLU A 95 -15.27 8.45 43.68
N ILE A 96 -15.57 7.72 42.60
CA ILE A 96 -15.72 6.26 42.67
C ILE A 96 -14.42 5.61 43.17
N LEU A 97 -13.26 5.98 42.60
CA LEU A 97 -11.97 5.47 43.06
C LEU A 97 -11.73 5.77 44.54
N ARG A 98 -12.00 7.01 45.00
CA ARG A 98 -11.83 7.44 46.38
C ARG A 98 -12.71 6.62 47.34
N LEU A 99 -13.98 6.43 46.98
CA LEU A 99 -14.93 5.61 47.79
C LEU A 99 -14.48 4.16 47.90
N TYR A 100 -13.98 3.56 46.81
CA TYR A 100 -13.45 2.20 46.84
C TYR A 100 -12.18 2.10 47.68
N CYS A 101 -11.27 3.05 47.56
CA CYS A 101 -10.05 3.11 48.37
C CYS A 101 -10.35 3.23 49.83
N GLU A 102 -11.29 4.09 50.25
CA GLU A 102 -11.69 4.24 51.64
C GLU A 102 -12.38 2.97 52.19
N LYS A 103 -13.34 2.44 51.41
CA LYS A 103 -14.11 1.25 51.79
C LYS A 103 -13.23 0.02 52.05
N TYR A 104 -12.19 -0.18 51.20
CA TYR A 104 -11.33 -1.36 51.26
C TYR A 104 -9.97 -1.10 51.93
N GLY A 105 -9.79 0.09 52.50
CA GLY A 105 -8.55 0.47 53.15
C GLY A 105 -7.34 0.44 52.24
N LEU A 106 -7.51 0.89 51.00
CA LEU A 106 -6.44 1.01 50.00
C LEU A 106 -5.90 2.44 50.01
N PRO A 107 -4.60 2.65 50.18
CA PRO A 107 -4.01 3.98 50.11
C PRO A 107 -4.22 4.61 48.72
N LEU A 108 -4.83 5.79 48.71
CA LEU A 108 -4.88 6.66 47.55
C LEU A 108 -4.00 7.89 47.82
N ILE A 109 -2.90 8.00 47.10
CA ILE A 109 -1.89 9.03 47.30
C ILE A 109 -1.99 10.03 46.16
N GLU A 110 -2.13 11.31 46.47
CA GLU A 110 -2.03 12.38 45.47
C GLU A 110 -0.58 12.75 45.21
N MET A 111 -0.22 12.75 43.95
CA MET A 111 1.08 13.18 43.47
C MET A 111 0.96 14.60 42.88
N PRO A 112 1.83 15.57 43.25
CA PRO A 112 1.84 16.91 42.69
C PRO A 112 1.98 16.88 41.16
N VAL A 113 1.40 17.88 40.48
CA VAL A 113 1.40 17.97 38.99
C VAL A 113 2.80 18.16 38.42
N ASP A 114 3.67 18.82 39.16
CA ASP A 114 5.08 19.07 38.81
C ASP A 114 6.01 17.89 39.12
N MET A 115 5.54 16.87 39.84
CA MET A 115 6.30 15.66 40.13
C MET A 115 6.22 14.68 38.96
N TYR A 116 7.36 14.08 38.61
CA TYR A 116 7.48 13.18 37.46
C TYR A 116 7.24 11.70 37.83
N TYR A 117 6.49 10.98 37.03
CA TYR A 117 6.23 9.54 37.23
C TYR A 117 7.53 8.74 37.35
N TRP A 118 8.49 9.00 36.47
CA TRP A 118 9.76 8.26 36.44
C TRP A 118 10.56 8.41 37.74
N GLY A 119 10.52 9.58 38.39
CA GLY A 119 11.19 9.82 39.64
C GLY A 119 10.68 8.92 40.75
N VAL A 120 9.34 8.77 40.82
CA VAL A 120 8.67 7.87 41.79
C VAL A 120 8.96 6.40 41.45
N ILE A 121 8.82 6.03 40.17
CA ILE A 121 9.07 4.65 39.73
C ILE A 121 10.50 4.23 40.03
N ARG A 122 11.48 5.07 39.63
CA ARG A 122 12.90 4.78 39.89
C ARG A 122 13.18 4.60 41.37
N ASP A 123 12.76 5.53 42.21
CA ASP A 123 13.07 5.50 43.63
C ASP A 123 12.43 4.27 44.34
N VAL A 124 11.19 3.96 44.00
CA VAL A 124 10.49 2.76 44.49
C VAL A 124 11.20 1.49 44.02
N MET A 125 11.58 1.40 42.74
CA MET A 125 12.29 0.23 42.22
C MET A 125 13.70 0.06 42.81
N GLU A 126 14.47 1.14 42.94
CA GLU A 126 15.81 1.11 43.56
C GLU A 126 15.76 0.68 45.05
N ARG A 127 14.65 0.91 45.74
CA ARG A 127 14.45 0.47 47.15
C ARG A 127 13.95 -0.96 47.29
N ILE A 128 13.17 -1.43 46.31
CA ILE A 128 12.68 -2.82 46.30
C ILE A 128 13.77 -3.78 45.77
N TYR A 129 14.58 -3.32 44.82
CA TYR A 129 15.59 -4.11 44.10
C TYR A 129 16.98 -3.43 44.13
N ASP A 130 18.03 -4.22 43.90
CA ASP A 130 19.33 -3.64 43.55
C ASP A 130 19.25 -2.91 42.18
N LYS A 131 20.19 -2.00 41.93
CA LYS A 131 20.15 -1.08 40.75
C LYS A 131 20.02 -1.82 39.42
N GLU A 132 20.70 -2.93 39.21
CA GLU A 132 20.66 -3.69 37.96
C GLU A 132 19.34 -4.45 37.80
N THR A 133 18.88 -5.07 38.86
CA THR A 133 17.56 -5.74 38.89
C THR A 133 16.42 -4.73 38.68
N ALA A 134 16.51 -3.52 39.24
CA ALA A 134 15.55 -2.45 39.00
C ALA A 134 15.49 -2.02 37.54
N ARG A 135 16.65 -1.88 36.87
CA ARG A 135 16.74 -1.57 35.43
C ARG A 135 16.12 -2.66 34.56
N LEU A 136 16.44 -3.92 34.82
CA LEU A 136 15.88 -5.06 34.07
C LEU A 136 14.37 -5.15 34.22
N LYS A 137 13.86 -4.94 35.43
CA LYS A 137 12.42 -4.93 35.69
C LYS A 137 11.73 -3.73 35.04
N TYR A 138 12.33 -2.55 35.07
CA TYR A 138 11.82 -1.38 34.37
C TYR A 138 11.74 -1.64 32.87
N PHE A 139 12.79 -2.18 32.26
CA PHE A 139 12.80 -2.56 30.85
C PHE A 139 11.68 -3.54 30.51
N LYS A 140 11.52 -4.60 31.33
CA LYS A 140 10.46 -5.59 31.14
C LYS A 140 9.07 -4.96 31.25
N ILE A 141 8.84 -4.13 32.28
CA ILE A 141 7.54 -3.47 32.50
C ILE A 141 7.20 -2.54 31.33
N THR A 142 8.14 -1.71 30.90
CA THR A 142 7.93 -0.80 29.75
C THR A 142 7.68 -1.57 28.46
N HIS A 143 8.41 -2.67 28.25
CA HIS A 143 8.20 -3.55 27.11
C HIS A 143 6.80 -4.16 27.09
N ASP A 144 6.36 -4.72 28.23
CA ASP A 144 5.04 -5.33 28.36
C ASP A 144 3.92 -4.29 28.14
N ASN A 145 4.10 -3.07 28.65
CA ASN A 145 3.16 -1.99 28.51
C ASN A 145 3.03 -1.53 27.04
N PHE A 146 4.14 -1.29 26.36
CA PHE A 146 4.09 -0.94 24.94
C PHE A 146 3.47 -2.04 24.07
N ASN A 147 3.76 -3.31 24.38
CA ASN A 147 3.17 -4.43 23.66
C ASN A 147 1.65 -4.51 23.86
N SER A 148 1.13 -4.18 25.06
CA SER A 148 -0.30 -4.19 25.31
C SER A 148 -1.07 -3.20 24.42
N LEU A 149 -0.46 -2.05 24.09
CA LEU A 149 -1.04 -1.04 23.19
C LEU A 149 -1.18 -1.51 21.72
N VAL A 150 -0.46 -2.57 21.34
CA VAL A 150 -0.48 -3.12 19.97
C VAL A 150 -1.48 -4.25 19.81
N LEU A 151 -1.85 -4.94 20.90
CA LEU A 151 -2.71 -6.12 20.88
C LEU A 151 -4.18 -5.80 20.61
N ASP A 152 -4.61 -4.54 20.79
CA ASP A 152 -5.97 -4.11 20.49
C ASP A 152 -6.21 -3.99 18.97
N ASP A 153 -7.46 -4.23 18.57
CA ASP A 153 -7.89 -4.28 17.16
C ASP A 153 -8.10 -2.87 16.56
N HIS A 154 -7.11 -1.99 16.74
CA HIS A 154 -7.13 -0.61 16.27
C HIS A 154 -6.32 -0.44 14.96
N THR A 155 -6.57 0.67 14.26
CA THR A 155 -5.78 1.07 13.09
C THR A 155 -4.33 1.38 13.49
N ILE A 156 -3.39 1.27 12.54
CA ILE A 156 -1.98 1.56 12.80
C ILE A 156 -1.74 2.99 13.29
N ASP A 157 -2.49 3.95 12.76
CA ASP A 157 -2.41 5.36 13.19
C ASP A 157 -2.80 5.51 14.65
N SER A 158 -3.87 4.83 15.07
CA SER A 158 -4.32 4.81 16.46
C SER A 158 -3.30 4.13 17.37
N LYS A 159 -2.71 3.00 16.94
CA LYS A 159 -1.66 2.28 17.70
C LYS A 159 -0.40 3.14 17.81
N SER A 160 0.07 3.70 16.70
CA SER A 160 1.26 4.57 16.68
C SER A 160 1.04 5.80 17.55
N LYS A 161 -0.15 6.40 17.50
CA LYS A 161 -0.52 7.53 18.35
C LYS A 161 -0.51 7.13 19.83
N GLY A 162 -1.12 6.01 20.18
CA GLY A 162 -1.12 5.48 21.55
C GLY A 162 0.30 5.25 22.08
N ILE A 163 1.19 4.67 21.27
CA ILE A 163 2.58 4.41 21.68
C ILE A 163 3.34 5.72 21.93
N ILE A 164 3.23 6.74 21.06
CA ILE A 164 3.96 8.01 21.28
C ILE A 164 3.34 8.83 22.41
N ASP A 165 2.02 8.84 22.59
CA ASP A 165 1.36 9.53 23.70
C ASP A 165 1.75 8.90 25.04
N PHE A 166 1.83 7.57 25.08
CA PHE A 166 2.33 6.89 26.26
C PHE A 166 3.82 7.16 26.51
N LEU A 167 4.66 7.11 25.48
CA LEU A 167 6.07 7.45 25.61
C LEU A 167 6.23 8.90 26.10
N GLU A 168 5.44 9.88 25.56
CA GLU A 168 5.46 11.26 26.07
C GLU A 168 5.10 11.33 27.57
N THR A 169 4.11 10.52 27.99
CA THR A 169 3.74 10.47 29.42
C THR A 169 4.92 10.00 30.30
N MET A 170 5.74 9.09 29.77
CA MET A 170 6.91 8.58 30.50
C MET A 170 8.08 9.54 30.52
N ILE A 171 8.47 10.04 29.32
CA ILE A 171 9.67 10.89 29.16
C ILE A 171 9.36 12.37 29.36
N GLU A 172 8.08 12.76 29.34
CA GLU A 172 7.55 14.11 29.54
C GLU A 172 8.06 15.16 28.54
N ASN A 173 8.52 14.71 27.39
CA ASN A 173 9.03 15.53 26.31
C ASN A 173 8.23 15.27 25.03
N PRO A 174 7.98 16.29 24.19
CA PRO A 174 7.22 16.14 22.95
C PRO A 174 7.89 15.17 21.98
N ILE A 175 7.06 14.36 21.31
CA ILE A 175 7.49 13.34 20.36
C ILE A 175 6.75 13.52 19.04
N ALA A 176 7.45 13.32 17.93
CA ALA A 176 6.85 13.27 16.60
C ALA A 176 7.46 12.15 15.76
N ILE A 177 6.65 11.60 14.86
CA ILE A 177 7.09 10.67 13.81
C ILE A 177 6.96 11.38 12.48
N TYR A 178 7.99 11.29 11.66
CA TYR A 178 8.03 11.82 10.30
C TYR A 178 8.26 10.69 9.30
N HIS A 179 7.68 10.80 8.11
CA HIS A 179 8.04 9.94 6.98
C HIS A 179 9.47 10.24 6.49
N GLY A 180 10.06 9.32 5.74
CA GLY A 180 11.40 9.49 5.18
C GLY A 180 11.59 10.69 4.27
N ASN A 181 10.50 11.20 3.70
CA ASN A 181 10.47 12.46 2.91
C ASN A 181 10.39 13.73 3.77
N GLY A 182 10.40 13.61 5.10
CA GLY A 182 10.33 14.74 6.04
C GLY A 182 8.92 15.25 6.33
N ASN A 183 7.87 14.66 5.76
CA ASN A 183 6.50 15.02 6.09
C ASN A 183 6.10 14.48 7.47
N PRO A 184 5.39 15.29 8.29
CA PRO A 184 4.92 14.84 9.60
C PRO A 184 3.86 13.73 9.43
N TYR A 185 3.99 12.69 10.24
CA TYR A 185 3.03 11.58 10.30
C TYR A 185 2.13 11.69 11.53
N ILE A 186 2.72 11.63 12.72
CA ILE A 186 2.01 11.73 14.00
C ILE A 186 2.85 12.55 14.96
N SER A 187 2.22 13.39 15.79
CA SER A 187 2.90 14.11 16.88
C SER A 187 2.04 14.22 18.12
N THR A 188 2.69 14.37 19.27
CA THR A 188 2.01 14.60 20.55
C THR A 188 1.66 16.10 20.73
N LYS A 189 2.52 17.01 20.23
CA LYS A 189 2.30 18.47 20.23
C LYS A 189 2.80 19.07 18.91
N LEU A 190 1.88 19.49 18.05
CA LEU A 190 2.14 19.92 16.67
C LEU A 190 3.12 21.10 16.55
N ASP A 191 3.09 22.08 17.46
CA ASP A 191 3.90 23.32 17.33
C ASP A 191 5.35 23.19 17.83
N LYS A 192 5.63 22.19 18.66
CA LYS A 192 6.91 22.07 19.39
C LYS A 192 7.82 20.96 18.87
N SER A 193 7.29 20.07 18.05
CA SER A 193 8.01 18.93 17.49
C SER A 193 8.37 19.10 16.01
N LYS A 194 8.42 20.34 15.50
CA LYS A 194 8.82 20.58 14.11
C LYS A 194 10.23 20.08 13.88
N LEU A 195 10.36 19.13 12.98
CA LEU A 195 11.64 18.69 12.46
C LEU A 195 12.14 19.77 11.50
N ILE A 196 13.16 20.50 11.94
CA ILE A 196 13.96 21.34 11.05
C ILE A 196 15.21 20.53 10.79
N LEU A 197 15.28 19.83 9.65
CA LEU A 197 16.48 19.11 9.24
C LEU A 197 17.59 20.13 9.02
N MET A 198 18.60 20.11 9.87
CA MET A 198 19.84 20.87 9.71
C MET A 198 20.89 19.97 9.04
N ASP A 199 21.77 20.56 8.23
CA ASP A 199 22.84 19.83 7.55
C ASP A 199 23.89 19.23 8.51
N ASP A 200 23.96 19.72 9.76
CA ASP A 200 24.94 19.30 10.78
C ASP A 200 24.26 18.52 11.92
N LEU A 201 23.91 17.27 11.67
CA LEU A 201 23.44 16.35 12.71
C LEU A 201 24.65 15.70 13.39
N GLU A 202 24.79 15.86 14.71
CA GLU A 202 25.80 15.18 15.52
C GLU A 202 25.34 13.75 15.89
N GLU A 203 26.24 12.76 15.75
CA GLU A 203 26.00 11.44 16.32
C GLU A 203 26.05 11.53 17.85
N TYR A 204 24.98 11.10 18.49
CA TYR A 204 24.86 11.07 19.94
C TYR A 204 24.82 9.63 20.47
N LYS A 205 25.60 9.35 21.53
CA LYS A 205 25.61 8.04 22.19
C LYS A 205 25.07 8.18 23.59
N PRO A 206 23.85 7.70 23.87
CA PRO A 206 23.33 7.61 25.23
C PRO A 206 24.25 6.76 26.12
N ASN A 207 24.22 7.03 27.42
CA ASN A 207 25.02 6.28 28.40
C ASN A 207 24.43 4.90 28.76
N ILE A 208 23.77 4.27 27.78
CA ILE A 208 23.25 2.90 27.83
C ILE A 208 23.57 2.19 26.52
N ILE A 209 23.41 0.86 26.50
CA ILE A 209 23.48 0.10 25.24
C ILE A 209 22.18 0.37 24.46
N THR A 210 22.31 0.95 23.27
CA THR A 210 21.19 1.24 22.37
C THR A 210 21.26 0.37 21.13
N LYS A 211 20.10 -0.03 20.61
CA LYS A 211 19.94 -0.72 19.32
C LYS A 211 19.91 0.27 18.17
N PHE A 212 19.34 1.46 18.41
CA PHE A 212 19.19 2.49 17.40
C PHE A 212 20.31 3.53 17.49
N LYS A 213 20.59 4.16 16.35
CA LYS A 213 21.51 5.31 16.28
C LYS A 213 20.73 6.58 16.57
N TYR A 214 21.26 7.37 17.49
CA TYR A 214 20.72 8.67 17.86
C TYR A 214 21.55 9.74 17.17
N MET A 215 20.85 10.64 16.48
CA MET A 215 21.41 11.91 16.01
C MET A 215 20.86 13.00 16.90
N ARG A 216 21.66 14.03 17.14
CA ARG A 216 21.26 15.16 17.97
C ARG A 216 21.49 16.47 17.22
N GLN A 217 20.55 17.39 17.34
CA GLN A 217 20.72 18.77 16.90
C GLN A 217 20.30 19.73 18.03
N ARG A 218 20.83 20.93 18.00
CA ARG A 218 20.45 22.00 18.92
C ARG A 218 19.66 23.04 18.16
N ILE A 219 18.42 23.28 18.61
CA ILE A 219 17.56 24.32 18.06
C ILE A 219 17.38 25.38 19.16
N GLN A 220 17.95 26.57 18.95
CA GLN A 220 18.04 27.58 20.01
C GLN A 220 18.73 27.00 21.25
N ASP A 221 18.01 26.86 22.39
CA ASP A 221 18.54 26.29 23.63
C ASP A 221 18.02 24.91 23.97
N ILE A 222 17.35 24.24 23.00
CA ILE A 222 16.70 22.94 23.18
C ILE A 222 17.40 21.89 22.31
N TYR A 223 17.63 20.70 22.84
CA TYR A 223 18.13 19.57 22.07
C TYR A 223 16.96 18.78 21.46
N GLN A 224 17.12 18.38 20.20
CA GLN A 224 16.30 17.38 19.57
C GLN A 224 17.11 16.13 19.27
N TYR A 225 16.56 14.98 19.62
CA TYR A 225 17.11 13.66 19.29
C TYR A 225 16.30 13.09 18.13
N ILE A 226 17.02 12.69 17.09
CA ILE A 226 16.46 12.17 15.84
C ILE A 226 16.92 10.72 15.69
N ILE A 227 15.97 9.81 15.62
CA ILE A 227 16.25 8.38 15.50
C ILE A 227 15.67 7.91 14.19
N LYS A 228 16.54 7.46 13.29
CA LYS A 228 16.12 6.85 12.03
C LYS A 228 15.67 5.42 12.28
N VAL A 229 14.44 5.12 11.90
CA VAL A 229 13.84 3.79 12.00
C VAL A 229 13.59 3.25 10.61
N ASN A 230 14.34 2.22 10.22
CA ASN A 230 14.16 1.55 8.95
C ASN A 230 13.10 0.47 9.08
N ILE A 231 12.05 0.56 8.27
CA ILE A 231 11.00 -0.43 8.18
C ILE A 231 11.17 -1.15 6.85
N LEU A 232 11.56 -2.45 6.89
CA LEU A 232 11.71 -3.34 5.74
C LEU A 232 12.64 -2.82 4.61
N LYS A 233 13.67 -2.03 4.93
CA LYS A 233 14.66 -1.44 4.00
C LYS A 233 14.10 -0.45 2.96
N GLU A 234 12.82 -0.23 2.91
CA GLU A 234 12.15 0.59 1.88
C GLU A 234 11.45 1.83 2.45
N ILE A 235 11.05 1.77 3.72
CA ILE A 235 10.34 2.87 4.38
C ILE A 235 11.21 3.40 5.50
N ASP A 236 11.81 4.56 5.29
CA ASP A 236 12.49 5.31 6.32
C ASP A 236 11.46 6.14 7.10
N SER A 237 11.54 6.10 8.42
CA SER A 237 10.80 6.99 9.30
C SER A 237 11.76 7.60 10.32
N TYR A 238 11.45 8.80 10.77
CA TYR A 238 12.23 9.50 11.79
C TYR A 238 11.37 9.71 13.03
N ILE A 239 11.88 9.30 14.17
CA ILE A 239 11.29 9.64 15.47
C ILE A 239 12.09 10.80 16.03
N VAL A 240 11.41 11.86 16.36
CA VAL A 240 12.00 13.11 16.88
C VAL A 240 11.49 13.33 18.29
N ILE A 241 12.42 13.49 19.22
CA ILE A 241 12.14 13.79 20.63
C ILE A 241 12.74 15.16 20.92
N THR A 242 11.91 16.09 21.39
CA THR A 242 12.33 17.44 21.72
C THR A 242 12.48 17.58 23.23
N GLU A 243 13.70 17.83 23.71
CA GLU A 243 14.04 17.95 25.13
C GLU A 243 13.64 19.33 25.69
N GLU A 244 12.32 19.55 25.71
CA GLU A 244 11.74 20.84 26.09
C GLU A 244 11.54 20.99 27.60
N ASN A 245 11.02 19.95 28.25
CA ASN A 245 10.56 20.04 29.64
C ASN A 245 11.64 19.59 30.61
N ARG A 246 12.41 18.56 30.27
CA ARG A 246 13.52 18.04 31.09
C ARG A 246 14.53 17.27 30.27
N LEU A 247 15.71 17.11 30.82
CA LEU A 247 16.78 16.28 30.23
C LEU A 247 16.41 14.80 30.27
N LEU A 248 16.75 14.06 29.23
CA LEU A 248 16.54 12.62 29.15
C LEU A 248 17.50 11.86 30.09
N SER A 249 16.96 10.91 30.84
CA SER A 249 17.70 10.02 31.72
C SER A 249 17.99 8.67 31.08
N GLU A 250 18.83 7.84 31.72
CA GLU A 250 19.12 6.47 31.26
C GLU A 250 17.82 5.62 31.08
N LEU A 251 16.84 5.79 31.98
CA LEU A 251 15.57 5.06 31.89
C LEU A 251 14.70 5.55 30.73
N ASP A 252 14.79 6.84 30.38
CA ASP A 252 14.06 7.37 29.23
C ASP A 252 14.55 6.77 27.93
N TYR A 253 15.87 6.63 27.77
CA TYR A 253 16.42 5.94 26.59
C TYR A 253 15.96 4.47 26.53
N MET A 254 15.81 3.78 27.66
CA MET A 254 15.24 2.42 27.70
C MET A 254 13.77 2.41 27.24
N ALA A 255 12.99 3.38 27.67
CA ALA A 255 11.58 3.52 27.26
C ALA A 255 11.49 3.84 25.75
N ILE A 256 12.36 4.74 25.26
CA ILE A 256 12.44 5.09 23.85
C ILE A 256 12.78 3.86 22.99
N GLU A 257 13.80 3.08 23.39
CA GLU A 257 14.17 1.84 22.69
C GLU A 257 13.00 0.85 22.60
N ASN A 258 12.29 0.64 23.71
CA ASN A 258 11.11 -0.23 23.74
C ASN A 258 9.99 0.29 22.84
N ALA A 259 9.70 1.59 22.89
CA ALA A 259 8.67 2.22 22.05
C ALA A 259 9.00 2.06 20.56
N ILE A 260 10.26 2.30 20.17
CA ILE A 260 10.72 2.17 18.78
C ILE A 260 10.59 0.72 18.30
N ILE A 261 11.01 -0.25 19.12
CA ILE A 261 10.86 -1.67 18.79
C ILE A 261 9.39 -2.01 18.56
N THR A 262 8.51 -1.55 19.44
CA THR A 262 7.08 -1.80 19.33
C THR A 262 6.47 -1.14 18.10
N LEU A 263 6.85 0.10 17.78
CA LEU A 263 6.46 0.78 16.55
C LEU A 263 6.93 0.01 15.31
N GLN A 264 8.18 -0.46 15.28
CA GLN A 264 8.67 -1.29 14.18
C GLN A 264 7.83 -2.55 13.99
N TYR A 265 7.50 -3.27 15.07
CA TYR A 265 6.64 -4.45 15.00
C TYR A 265 5.24 -4.12 14.47
N SER A 266 4.65 -3.01 14.91
CA SER A 266 3.35 -2.57 14.43
C SER A 266 3.36 -2.28 12.94
N PHE A 267 4.34 -1.53 12.45
CA PHE A 267 4.50 -1.22 11.03
C PHE A 267 4.76 -2.48 10.19
N ILE A 268 5.64 -3.37 10.64
CA ILE A 268 5.94 -4.64 9.95
C ILE A 268 4.70 -5.51 9.85
N THR A 269 3.94 -5.63 10.93
CA THR A 269 2.72 -6.44 10.99
C THR A 269 1.66 -5.88 10.04
N GLU A 270 1.43 -4.58 10.07
CA GLU A 270 0.49 -3.90 9.18
C GLU A 270 0.90 -4.04 7.70
N PHE A 271 2.19 -3.82 7.40
CA PHE A 271 2.71 -4.03 6.05
C PHE A 271 2.48 -5.47 5.59
N ALA A 272 2.81 -6.46 6.44
CA ALA A 272 2.60 -7.87 6.11
C ALA A 272 1.11 -8.18 5.88
N GLN A 273 0.22 -7.66 6.72
CA GLN A 273 -1.22 -7.84 6.55
C GLN A 273 -1.72 -7.18 5.26
N ASN A 274 -1.25 -5.98 4.94
CA ASN A 274 -1.61 -5.27 3.72
C ASN A 274 -1.11 -6.01 2.47
N GLU A 275 0.11 -6.55 2.49
CA GLU A 275 0.63 -7.37 1.39
C GLU A 275 -0.17 -8.68 1.22
N VAL A 276 -0.56 -9.33 2.31
CA VAL A 276 -1.45 -10.49 2.27
C VAL A 276 -2.81 -10.11 1.67
N ARG A 277 -3.41 -8.99 2.11
CA ARG A 277 -4.68 -8.50 1.57
C ARG A 277 -4.57 -8.15 0.08
N LYS A 278 -3.50 -7.47 -0.33
CA LYS A 278 -3.23 -7.15 -1.75
C LYS A 278 -3.07 -8.43 -2.57
N LYS A 279 -2.29 -9.39 -2.07
CA LYS A 279 -2.12 -10.69 -2.73
C LYS A 279 -3.45 -11.42 -2.87
N TYR A 280 -4.23 -11.50 -1.80
CA TYR A 280 -5.55 -12.12 -1.83
C TYR A 280 -6.48 -11.46 -2.87
N LYS A 281 -6.54 -10.12 -2.90
CA LYS A 281 -7.31 -9.39 -3.93
C LYS A 281 -6.81 -9.69 -5.34
N ARG A 282 -5.49 -9.75 -5.56
CA ARG A 282 -4.91 -10.13 -6.86
C ARG A 282 -5.31 -11.53 -7.28
N ASP A 283 -5.25 -12.50 -6.35
CA ASP A 283 -5.65 -13.89 -6.61
C ASP A 283 -7.14 -13.99 -6.94
N VAL A 284 -7.99 -13.23 -6.23
CA VAL A 284 -9.43 -13.15 -6.51
C VAL A 284 -9.68 -12.59 -7.91
N VAL A 285 -9.04 -11.47 -8.27
CA VAL A 285 -9.16 -10.89 -9.62
C VAL A 285 -8.69 -11.88 -10.68
N HIS A 286 -7.53 -12.49 -10.47
CA HIS A 286 -6.99 -13.51 -11.39
C HIS A 286 -8.00 -14.63 -11.64
N ASN A 287 -8.57 -15.18 -10.58
CA ASN A 287 -9.54 -16.27 -10.69
C ASN A 287 -10.81 -15.85 -11.44
N ILE A 288 -11.30 -14.63 -11.21
CA ILE A 288 -12.49 -14.10 -11.88
C ILE A 288 -12.24 -13.86 -13.37
N ILE A 289 -11.17 -13.11 -13.72
CA ILE A 289 -10.90 -12.75 -15.12
C ILE A 289 -10.48 -13.94 -15.99
N HIS A 290 -9.95 -14.99 -15.38
CA HIS A 290 -9.62 -16.24 -16.08
C HIS A 290 -10.76 -17.28 -16.04
N GLY A 291 -11.85 -16.99 -15.32
CA GLY A 291 -13.00 -17.87 -15.21
C GLY A 291 -12.69 -19.20 -14.54
N LEU A 292 -11.83 -19.19 -13.52
CA LEU A 292 -11.41 -20.38 -12.77
C LEU A 292 -12.42 -20.78 -11.67
N LEU A 293 -13.42 -19.93 -11.42
CA LEU A 293 -14.46 -20.12 -10.42
C LEU A 293 -15.79 -20.42 -11.11
N ASN A 294 -16.65 -21.22 -10.47
CA ASN A 294 -18.04 -21.37 -10.89
C ASN A 294 -18.82 -20.07 -10.56
N TYR A 295 -20.07 -19.98 -11.07
CA TYR A 295 -20.90 -18.77 -10.94
C TYR A 295 -21.04 -18.29 -9.49
N GLU A 296 -21.43 -19.17 -8.57
CA GLU A 296 -21.68 -18.82 -7.16
C GLU A 296 -20.41 -18.33 -6.46
N LYS A 297 -19.29 -19.04 -6.63
CA LYS A 297 -17.99 -18.65 -6.07
C LYS A 297 -17.46 -17.35 -6.68
N THR A 298 -17.78 -17.08 -7.95
CA THR A 298 -17.41 -15.81 -8.60
C THR A 298 -18.11 -14.63 -7.93
N ILE A 299 -19.39 -14.76 -7.64
CA ILE A 299 -20.16 -13.72 -6.96
C ILE A 299 -19.65 -13.50 -5.53
N GLU A 300 -19.41 -14.58 -4.78
CA GLU A 300 -18.87 -14.49 -3.43
C GLU A 300 -17.49 -13.82 -3.42
N ALA A 301 -16.60 -14.24 -4.31
CA ALA A 301 -15.27 -13.66 -4.45
C ALA A 301 -15.31 -12.18 -4.89
N ALA A 302 -16.22 -11.83 -5.80
CA ALA A 302 -16.37 -10.47 -6.31
C ALA A 302 -16.84 -9.47 -5.23
N ARG A 303 -17.59 -9.93 -4.22
CA ARG A 303 -18.00 -9.10 -3.06
C ARG A 303 -16.80 -8.55 -2.29
N VAL A 304 -15.70 -9.31 -2.20
CA VAL A 304 -14.45 -8.86 -1.55
C VAL A 304 -13.85 -7.64 -2.27
N LEU A 305 -14.13 -7.51 -3.57
CA LEU A 305 -13.71 -6.41 -4.42
C LEU A 305 -14.77 -5.30 -4.53
N GLY A 306 -15.93 -5.45 -3.88
CA GLY A 306 -17.05 -4.52 -4.00
C GLY A 306 -17.77 -4.59 -5.36
N LEU A 307 -17.60 -5.69 -6.12
CA LEU A 307 -18.21 -5.85 -7.45
C LEU A 307 -19.57 -6.54 -7.34
N GLY A 308 -20.59 -5.98 -8.00
CA GLY A 308 -21.97 -6.45 -7.98
C GLY A 308 -22.37 -7.25 -9.22
N GLU A 309 -23.51 -7.94 -9.12
CA GLU A 309 -24.07 -8.76 -10.22
C GLU A 309 -24.83 -7.95 -11.28
N LYS A 310 -25.34 -6.77 -10.90
CA LYS A 310 -26.19 -5.94 -11.76
C LYS A 310 -25.49 -4.73 -12.36
N ASP A 311 -24.30 -4.43 -11.86
CA ASP A 311 -23.50 -3.30 -12.32
C ASP A 311 -22.86 -3.60 -13.68
N GLN A 312 -22.56 -2.54 -14.41
CA GLN A 312 -21.84 -2.63 -15.68
C GLN A 312 -20.34 -2.42 -15.43
N TYR A 313 -19.53 -3.25 -16.08
CA TYR A 313 -18.08 -3.23 -15.96
C TYR A 313 -17.42 -3.28 -17.32
N ARG A 314 -16.22 -2.73 -17.41
CA ARG A 314 -15.27 -3.02 -18.49
C ARG A 314 -13.91 -3.38 -17.89
N VAL A 315 -13.20 -4.22 -18.60
CA VAL A 315 -11.82 -4.55 -18.25
C VAL A 315 -10.89 -3.86 -19.22
N VAL A 316 -9.85 -3.23 -18.69
CA VAL A 316 -8.76 -2.63 -19.46
C VAL A 316 -7.48 -3.39 -19.17
N ALA A 317 -6.79 -3.85 -20.21
CA ALA A 317 -5.50 -4.51 -20.11
C ALA A 317 -4.41 -3.50 -20.49
N PHE A 318 -3.51 -3.23 -19.54
CA PHE A 318 -2.30 -2.44 -19.78
C PHE A 318 -1.18 -3.42 -20.06
N HIS A 319 -0.63 -3.33 -21.25
CA HIS A 319 0.39 -4.26 -21.73
C HIS A 319 1.73 -3.56 -21.86
N THR A 320 2.74 -4.12 -21.24
CA THR A 320 4.12 -3.67 -21.35
C THR A 320 4.87 -4.65 -22.24
N ILE A 321 5.57 -4.18 -23.27
CA ILE A 321 6.30 -5.01 -24.21
C ILE A 321 7.78 -4.63 -24.15
N PRO A 322 8.69 -5.52 -23.70
CA PRO A 322 10.11 -5.25 -23.70
C PRO A 322 10.64 -5.18 -25.15
N LYS A 323 11.25 -4.05 -25.52
CA LYS A 323 11.86 -3.86 -26.84
C LYS A 323 13.26 -4.50 -26.92
N ASN A 324 13.35 -5.79 -26.63
CA ASN A 324 14.57 -6.59 -26.78
C ASN A 324 14.34 -7.75 -27.75
N LYS A 325 15.43 -8.28 -28.34
CA LYS A 325 15.35 -9.36 -29.33
C LYS A 325 14.76 -10.65 -28.80
N GLU A 326 14.76 -10.87 -27.48
CA GLU A 326 14.31 -12.11 -26.85
C GLU A 326 12.88 -12.01 -26.31
N GLY A 327 12.26 -10.83 -26.23
CA GLY A 327 10.93 -10.63 -25.64
C GLY A 327 10.82 -10.96 -24.14
N LYS A 328 11.97 -11.18 -23.46
CA LYS A 328 12.00 -11.53 -22.04
C LYS A 328 12.26 -10.30 -21.17
N TYR A 329 11.57 -10.24 -20.05
CA TYR A 329 11.77 -9.17 -19.07
C TYR A 329 13.06 -9.34 -18.27
N THR A 330 13.84 -8.28 -18.18
CA THR A 330 14.93 -8.16 -17.21
C THR A 330 14.38 -7.80 -15.83
N LYS A 331 15.19 -7.98 -14.76
CA LYS A 331 14.81 -7.54 -13.40
C LYS A 331 14.49 -6.04 -13.33
N GLU A 332 15.20 -5.22 -14.09
CA GLU A 332 14.95 -3.78 -14.15
C GLU A 332 13.62 -3.45 -14.83
N GLN A 333 13.29 -4.17 -15.91
CA GLN A 333 12.02 -3.99 -16.61
C GLN A 333 10.83 -4.46 -15.76
N LEU A 334 11.00 -5.50 -14.94
CA LEU A 334 9.96 -5.91 -13.99
C LEU A 334 9.72 -4.85 -12.89
N ARG A 335 10.78 -4.19 -12.39
CA ARG A 335 10.64 -3.04 -11.50
C ARG A 335 9.93 -1.86 -12.17
N GLU A 336 10.23 -1.64 -13.45
CA GLU A 336 9.54 -0.61 -14.22
C GLU A 336 8.04 -0.88 -14.34
N VAL A 337 7.64 -2.14 -14.50
CA VAL A 337 6.21 -2.52 -14.50
C VAL A 337 5.56 -2.22 -13.13
N GLU A 338 6.28 -2.36 -12.02
CA GLU A 338 5.80 -1.93 -10.69
C GLU A 338 5.62 -0.42 -10.60
N MET A 339 6.55 0.35 -11.15
CA MET A 339 6.45 1.81 -11.20
C MET A 339 5.25 2.26 -12.06
N ILE A 340 5.03 1.60 -13.20
CA ILE A 340 3.85 1.85 -14.05
C ILE A 340 2.55 1.56 -13.31
N GLU A 341 2.47 0.46 -12.54
CA GLU A 341 1.30 0.18 -11.68
C GLU A 341 1.05 1.33 -10.70
N GLY A 342 2.10 1.82 -10.02
CA GLY A 342 2.00 2.96 -9.09
C GLY A 342 1.55 4.26 -9.77
N GLU A 343 2.05 4.54 -10.97
CA GLU A 343 1.62 5.69 -11.78
C GLU A 343 0.14 5.59 -12.17
N LEU A 344 -0.30 4.42 -12.63
CA LEU A 344 -1.70 4.18 -12.99
C LEU A 344 -2.63 4.34 -11.79
N ILE A 345 -2.24 3.86 -10.60
CA ILE A 345 -3.00 4.06 -9.36
C ILE A 345 -3.09 5.55 -9.00
N THR A 346 -2.03 6.32 -9.27
CA THR A 346 -2.02 7.76 -9.02
C THR A 346 -2.89 8.54 -10.02
N LEU A 347 -2.88 8.12 -11.29
CA LEU A 347 -3.66 8.75 -12.35
C LEU A 347 -5.15 8.36 -12.29
N LEU A 348 -5.46 7.20 -11.72
CA LEU A 348 -6.79 6.60 -11.64
C LEU A 348 -7.09 6.10 -10.20
N PRO A 349 -7.16 7.01 -9.21
CA PRO A 349 -7.22 6.63 -7.80
C PRO A 349 -8.52 5.91 -7.38
N GLU A 350 -9.60 6.08 -8.14
CA GLU A 350 -10.90 5.46 -7.86
C GLU A 350 -11.07 4.09 -8.52
N GLU A 351 -10.12 3.68 -9.37
CA GLU A 351 -10.23 2.45 -10.15
C GLU A 351 -9.53 1.26 -9.50
N HIS A 352 -10.06 0.08 -9.75
CA HIS A 352 -9.47 -1.18 -9.27
C HIS A 352 -8.37 -1.66 -10.20
N ILE A 353 -7.12 -1.33 -9.89
CA ILE A 353 -5.94 -1.71 -10.67
C ILE A 353 -5.22 -2.87 -9.96
N TYR A 354 -4.88 -3.90 -10.73
CA TYR A 354 -4.24 -5.11 -10.26
C TYR A 354 -3.10 -5.53 -11.18
N ARG A 355 -1.98 -5.94 -10.59
CA ARG A 355 -0.83 -6.45 -11.32
C ARG A 355 -0.57 -7.92 -11.00
N ASN A 356 -0.33 -8.70 -12.04
CA ASN A 356 0.19 -10.06 -11.92
C ASN A 356 1.44 -10.16 -12.81
N MET A 357 2.62 -10.19 -12.20
CA MET A 357 3.93 -10.13 -12.87
C MET A 357 4.04 -8.95 -13.84
N ASN A 358 3.86 -9.19 -15.13
CA ASN A 358 4.00 -8.22 -16.23
C ASN A 358 2.65 -7.75 -16.82
N GLN A 359 1.55 -8.21 -16.27
CA GLN A 359 0.20 -7.81 -16.70
C GLN A 359 -0.43 -6.88 -15.66
N ILE A 360 -0.87 -5.74 -16.11
CA ILE A 360 -1.65 -4.81 -15.31
C ILE A 360 -3.06 -4.78 -15.88
N VAL A 361 -4.04 -4.95 -15.02
CA VAL A 361 -5.45 -5.01 -15.39
C VAL A 361 -6.23 -4.04 -14.53
N MET A 362 -7.13 -3.28 -15.15
CA MET A 362 -8.09 -2.42 -14.46
C MET A 362 -9.49 -2.98 -14.67
N ILE A 363 -10.24 -3.11 -13.59
CA ILE A 363 -11.68 -3.39 -13.62
C ILE A 363 -12.39 -2.08 -13.29
N GLN A 364 -13.05 -1.52 -14.28
CA GLN A 364 -13.77 -0.26 -14.14
C GLN A 364 -15.27 -0.49 -14.06
N LYS A 365 -15.92 0.10 -13.07
CA LYS A 365 -17.37 0.22 -13.03
C LYS A 365 -17.79 1.33 -14.00
N VAL A 366 -18.68 1.01 -14.95
CA VAL A 366 -19.09 1.96 -15.99
C VAL A 366 -20.28 2.77 -15.51
N ASP A 367 -20.13 4.09 -15.48
CA ASP A 367 -21.28 5.00 -15.34
C ASP A 367 -21.92 5.24 -16.71
N SER A 368 -23.25 5.06 -16.79
CA SER A 368 -24.05 5.30 -18.00
C SER A 368 -23.95 6.73 -18.56
N ARG A 369 -23.35 7.66 -17.81
CA ARG A 369 -23.20 9.07 -18.19
C ARG A 369 -21.91 9.35 -18.97
N GLN A 370 -20.91 8.47 -18.92
CA GLN A 370 -19.61 8.67 -19.58
C GLN A 370 -19.72 8.34 -21.06
N LYS A 371 -19.47 9.32 -21.93
CA LYS A 371 -19.45 9.10 -23.39
C LYS A 371 -18.22 8.31 -23.80
N ASP A 372 -18.38 7.38 -24.71
CA ASP A 372 -17.28 6.52 -25.20
C ASP A 372 -16.12 7.30 -25.83
N LEU A 373 -16.39 8.42 -26.49
CA LEU A 373 -15.35 9.26 -27.12
C LEU A 373 -14.45 9.93 -26.07
N ASP A 374 -15.03 10.44 -24.99
CA ASP A 374 -14.28 11.08 -23.92
C ASP A 374 -13.39 10.05 -23.20
N TYR A 375 -13.86 8.82 -23.09
CA TYR A 375 -13.11 7.73 -22.48
C TYR A 375 -11.87 7.31 -23.30
N ASP A 376 -12.02 7.21 -24.62
CA ASP A 376 -10.86 6.87 -25.50
C ASP A 376 -9.81 7.97 -25.45
N ALA A 377 -10.22 9.25 -25.43
CA ALA A 377 -9.31 10.37 -25.28
C ALA A 377 -8.56 10.32 -23.94
N GLN A 378 -9.27 10.05 -22.85
CA GLN A 378 -8.66 9.88 -21.52
C GLN A 378 -7.63 8.74 -21.49
N MET A 379 -7.96 7.57 -22.03
CA MET A 379 -7.03 6.44 -22.07
C MET A 379 -5.81 6.72 -22.95
N THR A 380 -5.99 7.50 -24.04
CA THR A 380 -4.88 7.92 -24.90
C THR A 380 -3.95 8.89 -24.17
N GLU A 381 -4.49 9.84 -23.40
CA GLU A 381 -3.71 10.76 -22.58
C GLU A 381 -2.90 10.01 -21.51
N ILE A 382 -3.53 9.07 -20.79
CA ILE A 382 -2.85 8.23 -19.82
C ILE A 382 -1.71 7.45 -20.46
N GLN A 383 -1.95 6.85 -21.63
CA GLN A 383 -0.93 6.12 -22.36
C GLN A 383 0.26 7.02 -22.71
N GLN A 384 0.01 8.23 -23.20
CA GLN A 384 1.05 9.19 -23.56
C GLN A 384 1.89 9.63 -22.35
N VAL A 385 1.23 9.90 -21.21
CA VAL A 385 1.92 10.28 -19.96
C VAL A 385 2.82 9.15 -19.48
N VAL A 386 2.30 7.93 -19.37
CA VAL A 386 3.06 6.77 -18.91
C VAL A 386 4.20 6.45 -19.88
N GLN A 387 3.96 6.47 -21.19
CA GLN A 387 5.00 6.21 -22.21
C GLN A 387 6.12 7.25 -22.16
N LYS A 388 5.78 8.53 -21.97
CA LYS A 388 6.75 9.60 -21.78
C LYS A 388 7.63 9.35 -20.57
N ASN A 389 7.03 9.01 -19.42
CA ASN A 389 7.76 8.70 -18.19
C ASN A 389 8.72 7.50 -18.36
N ILE A 390 8.28 6.46 -19.07
CA ILE A 390 9.13 5.30 -19.42
C ILE A 390 10.34 5.74 -20.24
N MET A 391 10.14 6.62 -21.23
CA MET A 391 11.21 7.14 -22.08
C MET A 391 12.19 8.02 -21.29
N GLU A 392 11.70 8.89 -20.41
CA GLU A 392 12.53 9.75 -19.55
C GLU A 392 13.42 8.91 -18.60
N ARG A 393 12.90 7.79 -18.09
CA ARG A 393 13.67 6.82 -17.32
C ARG A 393 14.60 5.94 -18.17
N LYS A 394 14.64 6.16 -19.50
CA LYS A 394 15.45 5.40 -20.46
C LYS A 394 15.17 3.89 -20.44
N LYS A 395 13.94 3.49 -20.16
CA LYS A 395 13.53 2.08 -20.19
C LYS A 395 13.00 1.71 -21.58
N ASN A 396 13.49 0.60 -22.08
CA ASN A 396 13.16 0.14 -23.45
C ASN A 396 11.92 -0.77 -23.41
N ILE A 397 10.77 -0.17 -23.09
CA ILE A 397 9.46 -0.81 -22.97
C ILE A 397 8.46 -0.03 -23.82
N ASP A 398 7.62 -0.72 -24.58
CA ASP A 398 6.44 -0.17 -25.22
C ASP A 398 5.22 -0.38 -24.31
N PHE A 399 4.34 0.62 -24.21
CA PHE A 399 3.16 0.59 -23.35
C PHE A 399 1.89 0.74 -24.21
N GLN A 400 1.04 -0.27 -24.15
CA GLN A 400 -0.18 -0.36 -24.97
C GLN A 400 -1.39 -0.61 -24.08
N ILE A 401 -2.56 -0.15 -24.50
CA ILE A 401 -3.81 -0.29 -23.77
C ILE A 401 -4.86 -1.00 -24.64
N GLY A 402 -5.38 -2.10 -24.14
CA GLY A 402 -6.53 -2.79 -24.72
C GLY A 402 -7.78 -2.62 -23.86
N ILE A 403 -8.89 -2.24 -24.51
CA ILE A 403 -10.15 -1.96 -23.83
C ILE A 403 -11.19 -3.01 -24.25
N GLY A 404 -11.68 -3.80 -23.29
CA GLY A 404 -12.75 -4.77 -23.50
C GLY A 404 -14.12 -4.12 -23.64
N SER A 405 -15.10 -4.87 -24.09
CA SER A 405 -16.49 -4.43 -24.15
C SER A 405 -17.10 -4.30 -22.76
N ILE A 406 -18.12 -3.46 -22.65
CA ILE A 406 -18.92 -3.35 -21.43
C ILE A 406 -19.73 -4.62 -21.25
N VAL A 407 -19.66 -5.18 -20.04
CA VAL A 407 -20.41 -6.39 -19.65
C VAL A 407 -21.24 -6.12 -18.40
N THR A 408 -22.35 -6.81 -18.26
CA THR A 408 -23.19 -6.73 -17.06
C THR A 408 -22.85 -7.86 -16.10
N GLY A 409 -22.59 -7.50 -14.86
CA GLY A 409 -22.27 -8.43 -13.78
C GLY A 409 -20.82 -8.87 -13.72
N CYS A 410 -20.35 -9.10 -12.50
CA CYS A 410 -18.98 -9.51 -12.22
C CYS A 410 -18.61 -10.89 -12.82
N HIS A 411 -19.60 -11.77 -13.08
CA HIS A 411 -19.40 -13.07 -13.68
C HIS A 411 -19.00 -13.01 -15.17
N ASN A 412 -19.26 -11.90 -15.85
CA ASN A 412 -18.89 -11.67 -17.25
C ASN A 412 -17.55 -10.94 -17.45
N LEU A 413 -16.82 -10.64 -16.36
CA LEU A 413 -15.51 -9.97 -16.42
C LEU A 413 -14.49 -10.72 -17.27
N LYS A 414 -14.54 -12.06 -17.28
CA LYS A 414 -13.72 -12.91 -18.14
C LYS A 414 -13.86 -12.50 -19.61
N THR A 415 -15.09 -12.35 -20.09
CA THR A 415 -15.35 -11.99 -21.50
C THR A 415 -14.73 -10.63 -21.83
N SER A 416 -14.94 -9.62 -20.99
CA SER A 416 -14.34 -8.29 -21.20
C SER A 416 -12.80 -8.33 -21.16
N TYR A 417 -12.21 -9.12 -20.24
CA TYR A 417 -10.76 -9.29 -20.15
C TYR A 417 -10.15 -9.95 -21.40
N GLU A 418 -10.76 -11.03 -21.87
CA GLU A 418 -10.33 -11.73 -23.08
C GLU A 418 -10.38 -10.80 -24.30
N GLN A 419 -11.43 -9.98 -24.41
CA GLN A 419 -11.56 -8.98 -25.44
C GLN A 419 -10.48 -7.88 -25.33
N ALA A 420 -10.19 -7.40 -24.10
CA ALA A 420 -9.12 -6.42 -23.89
C ALA A 420 -7.75 -6.97 -24.32
N LYS A 421 -7.45 -8.24 -24.00
CA LYS A 421 -6.23 -8.92 -24.46
C LYS A 421 -6.14 -9.02 -25.99
N LYS A 422 -7.25 -9.43 -26.62
CA LYS A 422 -7.34 -9.50 -28.08
C LYS A 422 -7.14 -8.14 -28.73
N ALA A 423 -7.67 -7.07 -28.14
CA ALA A 423 -7.46 -5.70 -28.60
C ALA A 423 -5.98 -5.30 -28.58
N VAL A 424 -5.27 -5.57 -27.48
CA VAL A 424 -3.82 -5.32 -27.39
C VAL A 424 -3.05 -6.11 -28.46
N ALA A 425 -3.35 -7.39 -28.60
CA ALA A 425 -2.65 -8.25 -29.55
C ALA A 425 -2.77 -7.76 -31.01
N CYS A 426 -3.83 -7.00 -31.31
CA CYS A 426 -4.05 -6.43 -32.62
C CYS A 426 -3.45 -5.02 -32.83
N THR A 427 -2.83 -4.43 -31.81
CA THR A 427 -2.28 -3.07 -31.94
C THR A 427 -1.34 -2.93 -33.13
N GLU A 428 -0.42 -3.86 -33.31
CA GLU A 428 0.53 -3.85 -34.41
C GLU A 428 -0.13 -3.98 -35.80
N VAL A 429 -1.19 -4.78 -35.88
CA VAL A 429 -1.96 -4.95 -37.12
C VAL A 429 -2.74 -3.68 -37.44
N ILE A 430 -3.31 -3.04 -36.41
CA ILE A 430 -4.05 -1.78 -36.56
C ILE A 430 -3.09 -0.65 -36.97
N ARG A 431 -1.91 -0.54 -36.36
CA ARG A 431 -0.85 0.41 -36.77
C ARG A 431 -0.53 0.28 -38.23
N TRP A 432 -0.33 -0.95 -38.68
CA TRP A 432 -0.02 -1.21 -40.08
C TRP A 432 -1.17 -0.81 -41.03
N ILE A 433 -2.41 -1.15 -40.70
CA ILE A 433 -3.58 -0.84 -41.55
C ILE A 433 -3.88 0.66 -41.58
N SER A 434 -3.82 1.31 -40.41
CA SER A 434 -4.08 2.75 -40.29
C SER A 434 -2.91 3.60 -40.76
N ARG A 435 -1.73 3.00 -40.99
CA ARG A 435 -0.44 3.69 -41.21
C ARG A 435 -0.12 4.70 -40.13
N ASP A 436 -0.57 4.42 -38.92
CA ASP A 436 -0.38 5.27 -37.75
C ASP A 436 0.37 4.50 -36.67
N GLU A 437 1.69 4.70 -36.63
CA GLU A 437 2.58 4.11 -35.60
C GLU A 437 2.29 4.61 -34.18
N THR A 438 1.49 5.67 -34.04
CA THR A 438 1.16 6.26 -32.75
C THR A 438 0.03 5.52 -32.04
N VAL A 439 -0.73 4.67 -32.74
CA VAL A 439 -1.82 3.88 -32.15
C VAL A 439 -1.28 2.98 -31.04
N SER A 440 -1.70 3.24 -29.83
CA SER A 440 -1.31 2.48 -28.63
C SER A 440 -2.50 2.12 -27.74
N VAL A 441 -3.69 2.61 -28.09
CA VAL A 441 -4.95 2.34 -27.40
C VAL A 441 -5.93 1.73 -28.38
N VAL A 442 -6.37 0.51 -28.10
CA VAL A 442 -7.29 -0.23 -28.97
C VAL A 442 -8.51 -0.67 -28.15
N ARG A 443 -9.71 -0.33 -28.66
CA ARG A 443 -10.97 -0.77 -28.07
C ARG A 443 -11.56 -1.92 -28.91
N TYR A 444 -11.85 -3.04 -28.26
CA TYR A 444 -12.38 -4.25 -28.91
C TYR A 444 -13.67 -3.97 -29.70
N SER A 445 -14.63 -3.24 -29.10
CA SER A 445 -15.90 -2.92 -29.76
C SER A 445 -15.76 -2.06 -31.04
N LYS A 446 -14.65 -1.32 -31.22
CA LYS A 446 -14.36 -0.53 -32.42
C LYS A 446 -13.61 -1.29 -33.50
N MET A 447 -13.21 -2.52 -33.24
CA MET A 447 -12.47 -3.34 -34.20
C MET A 447 -13.36 -3.86 -35.35
N GLY A 448 -14.71 -3.75 -35.20
CA GLY A 448 -15.64 -4.13 -36.26
C GLY A 448 -15.43 -5.58 -36.74
N PHE A 449 -15.30 -5.75 -38.06
CA PHE A 449 -15.12 -7.06 -38.68
C PHE A 449 -13.88 -7.84 -38.20
N PHE A 450 -12.85 -7.15 -37.69
CA PHE A 450 -11.64 -7.80 -37.11
C PHE A 450 -11.97 -8.70 -35.93
N GLN A 451 -13.05 -8.45 -35.19
CA GLN A 451 -13.47 -9.30 -34.07
C GLN A 451 -13.68 -10.75 -34.51
N LEU A 452 -14.23 -10.98 -35.71
CA LEU A 452 -14.47 -12.32 -36.24
C LEU A 452 -13.19 -13.15 -36.42
N PHE A 453 -12.09 -12.49 -36.78
CA PHE A 453 -10.80 -13.17 -36.90
C PHE A 453 -10.21 -13.55 -35.54
N LEU A 454 -10.54 -12.81 -34.49
CA LEU A 454 -10.03 -13.01 -33.14
C LEU A 454 -10.90 -13.97 -32.29
N GLU A 455 -12.14 -14.23 -32.70
CA GLU A 455 -12.99 -15.20 -32.03
C GLU A 455 -12.60 -16.66 -32.34
N ASN A 456 -11.85 -16.87 -33.44
CA ASN A 456 -11.30 -18.16 -33.77
C ASN A 456 -9.96 -18.38 -33.05
N ASP A 457 -9.92 -19.20 -32.03
CA ASP A 457 -8.69 -19.57 -31.28
C ASP A 457 -7.69 -20.38 -32.11
N ASN A 458 -8.09 -20.86 -33.31
CA ASN A 458 -7.24 -21.62 -34.20
C ASN A 458 -6.92 -20.84 -35.48
N MET A 459 -5.74 -20.25 -35.51
CA MET A 459 -5.23 -19.49 -36.67
C MET A 459 -5.17 -20.34 -37.94
N ASN A 460 -4.99 -21.67 -37.85
CA ASN A 460 -5.01 -22.56 -39.01
C ASN A 460 -6.41 -22.62 -39.65
N THR A 461 -7.47 -22.41 -38.87
CA THR A 461 -8.83 -22.33 -39.40
C THR A 461 -9.00 -21.06 -40.22
N LEU A 462 -8.41 -19.94 -39.81
CA LEU A 462 -8.45 -18.68 -40.58
C LEU A 462 -7.70 -18.80 -41.89
N LEU A 463 -6.59 -19.52 -41.96
CA LEU A 463 -5.84 -19.75 -43.19
C LEU A 463 -6.67 -20.49 -44.27
N GLN A 464 -7.70 -21.21 -43.90
CA GLN A 464 -8.61 -21.87 -44.85
C GLN A 464 -9.45 -20.85 -45.64
N TYR A 465 -9.72 -19.67 -45.05
CA TYR A 465 -10.47 -18.58 -45.70
C TYR A 465 -9.60 -17.70 -46.61
N VAL A 466 -8.31 -17.95 -46.68
CA VAL A 466 -7.44 -17.23 -47.63
C VAL A 466 -7.75 -17.70 -49.06
N PRO A 467 -8.06 -16.78 -49.99
CA PRO A 467 -8.37 -17.12 -51.38
C PRO A 467 -7.24 -17.89 -52.06
N GLU A 468 -7.58 -18.79 -52.95
CA GLU A 468 -6.60 -19.58 -53.74
C GLU A 468 -5.66 -18.68 -54.56
N THR A 469 -6.14 -17.54 -55.01
CA THR A 469 -5.34 -16.52 -55.68
C THR A 469 -4.18 -16.05 -54.81
N LEU A 470 -4.41 -15.75 -53.54
CA LEU A 470 -3.35 -15.35 -52.61
C LEU A 470 -2.44 -16.52 -52.20
N LYS A 471 -2.99 -17.74 -52.06
CA LYS A 471 -2.16 -18.94 -51.78
C LYS A 471 -1.16 -19.18 -52.95
N LYS A 472 -1.61 -19.02 -54.21
CA LYS A 472 -0.73 -19.10 -55.36
C LYS A 472 0.36 -18.04 -55.34
N LEU A 473 0.00 -16.81 -55.01
CA LEU A 473 0.95 -15.69 -54.91
C LEU A 473 1.99 -15.95 -53.83
N LYS A 474 1.56 -16.40 -52.66
CA LYS A 474 2.44 -16.76 -51.54
C LYS A 474 3.40 -17.89 -51.91
N ALA A 475 2.91 -18.96 -52.53
CA ALA A 475 3.72 -20.09 -52.97
C ALA A 475 4.75 -19.68 -54.04
N TYR A 476 4.42 -18.73 -54.89
CA TYR A 476 5.36 -18.16 -55.86
C TYR A 476 6.44 -17.33 -55.19
N GLU A 477 6.06 -16.46 -54.24
CA GLU A 477 6.97 -15.59 -53.48
C GLU A 477 7.96 -16.41 -52.64
N ASP A 478 7.51 -17.49 -51.98
CA ASP A 478 8.35 -18.38 -51.19
C ASP A 478 9.45 -19.06 -52.05
N LYS A 479 9.18 -19.28 -53.36
CA LYS A 479 10.15 -19.87 -54.30
C LYS A 479 11.12 -18.84 -54.88
N HIS A 480 10.70 -17.58 -55.02
CA HIS A 480 11.43 -16.58 -55.82
C HIS A 480 11.91 -15.39 -55.01
N HIS A 481 11.69 -15.39 -53.68
CA HIS A 481 12.12 -14.37 -52.72
C HIS A 481 11.75 -12.94 -53.18
N GLY A 482 10.47 -12.73 -53.48
CA GLY A 482 9.96 -11.42 -53.93
C GLY A 482 9.05 -10.75 -52.89
N ASP A 483 8.71 -9.47 -53.07
CA ASP A 483 7.82 -8.66 -52.22
C ASP A 483 6.46 -8.45 -52.91
N LEU A 484 5.90 -9.47 -53.57
CA LEU A 484 4.66 -9.33 -54.33
C LEU A 484 3.43 -9.18 -53.46
N LEU A 485 3.35 -9.92 -52.35
CA LEU A 485 2.27 -9.77 -51.37
C LEU A 485 2.25 -8.37 -50.73
N LEU A 486 3.42 -7.88 -50.34
CA LEU A 486 3.56 -6.53 -49.81
C LEU A 486 3.15 -5.48 -50.86
N THR A 487 3.60 -5.68 -52.10
CA THR A 487 3.24 -4.78 -53.20
C THR A 487 1.75 -4.77 -53.48
N LEU A 488 1.09 -5.94 -53.43
CA LEU A 488 -0.36 -6.05 -53.59
C LEU A 488 -1.12 -5.36 -52.45
N ALA A 489 -0.68 -5.58 -51.21
CA ALA A 489 -1.28 -4.94 -50.05
C ALA A 489 -1.27 -3.42 -50.17
N ILE A 490 -0.10 -2.83 -50.36
CA ILE A 490 0.07 -1.36 -50.49
C ILE A 490 -0.65 -0.81 -51.74
N TYR A 491 -0.71 -1.58 -52.83
CA TYR A 491 -1.45 -1.19 -54.02
C TYR A 491 -2.97 -1.09 -53.75
N LEU A 492 -3.54 -2.06 -53.07
CA LEU A 492 -4.96 -2.04 -52.69
C LEU A 492 -5.29 -0.95 -51.67
N GLU A 493 -4.39 -0.68 -50.72
CA GLU A 493 -4.52 0.41 -49.78
C GLU A 493 -4.52 1.78 -50.44
N ASN A 494 -3.69 1.95 -51.46
CA ASN A 494 -3.63 3.17 -52.27
C ASN A 494 -4.73 3.26 -53.34
N ASN A 495 -5.84 2.52 -53.13
CA ASN A 495 -6.96 2.47 -54.07
C ASN A 495 -6.47 2.21 -55.52
N MET A 496 -5.53 1.27 -55.68
CA MET A 496 -4.98 0.84 -56.95
C MET A 496 -4.18 1.94 -57.70
N ASN A 497 -3.68 2.92 -56.97
CA ASN A 497 -2.83 3.98 -57.54
C ASN A 497 -1.37 3.57 -57.58
N ARG A 498 -0.86 3.23 -58.80
CA ARG A 498 0.53 2.76 -59.00
C ARG A 498 1.58 3.81 -58.62
N LYS A 499 1.31 5.12 -58.81
CA LYS A 499 2.28 6.17 -58.45
C LYS A 499 2.46 6.27 -56.95
N LYS A 500 1.35 6.36 -56.22
CA LYS A 500 1.37 6.43 -54.77
C LYS A 500 1.96 5.16 -54.14
N THR A 501 1.67 3.99 -54.72
CA THR A 501 2.29 2.71 -54.32
C THR A 501 3.81 2.70 -54.50
N ALA A 502 4.29 3.34 -55.59
CA ALA A 502 5.73 3.45 -55.84
C ALA A 502 6.43 4.36 -54.83
N GLU A 503 5.79 5.46 -54.44
CA GLU A 503 6.26 6.37 -53.40
C GLU A 503 6.34 5.64 -52.04
N ASP A 504 5.27 4.94 -51.65
CA ASP A 504 5.20 4.22 -50.36
C ASP A 504 6.19 3.06 -50.26
N LEU A 505 6.48 2.38 -51.39
CA LEU A 505 7.46 1.30 -51.48
C LEU A 505 8.89 1.78 -51.67
N ASN A 506 9.12 3.09 -51.89
CA ASN A 506 10.41 3.66 -52.25
C ASN A 506 11.05 2.97 -53.48
N ILE A 507 10.24 2.63 -54.49
CA ILE A 507 10.71 2.01 -55.73
C ILE A 507 10.19 2.78 -56.93
N HIS A 508 10.83 2.53 -58.10
CA HIS A 508 10.42 3.21 -59.31
C HIS A 508 9.03 2.75 -59.79
N TYR A 509 8.22 3.64 -60.33
CA TYR A 509 6.89 3.37 -60.88
C TYR A 509 6.82 2.16 -61.84
N ARG A 510 7.83 2.02 -62.70
CA ARG A 510 7.91 0.87 -63.64
C ARG A 510 8.05 -0.46 -62.89
N SER A 511 8.74 -0.47 -61.75
CA SER A 511 8.88 -1.67 -60.91
C SER A 511 7.55 -2.07 -60.29
N VAL A 512 6.76 -1.10 -59.81
CA VAL A 512 5.40 -1.37 -59.35
C VAL A 512 4.53 -1.91 -60.46
N SER A 513 4.57 -1.27 -61.62
CA SER A 513 3.78 -1.73 -62.80
C SER A 513 4.13 -3.16 -63.18
N TYR A 514 5.43 -3.47 -63.27
CA TYR A 514 5.89 -4.85 -63.50
C TYR A 514 5.40 -5.84 -62.44
N ARG A 515 5.52 -5.49 -61.15
CA ARG A 515 5.08 -6.34 -60.07
C ARG A 515 3.57 -6.59 -60.11
N ILE A 516 2.76 -5.57 -60.35
CA ILE A 516 1.30 -5.69 -60.48
C ILE A 516 0.91 -6.54 -61.68
N ASP A 517 1.54 -6.36 -62.82
CA ASP A 517 1.28 -7.17 -64.01
C ASP A 517 1.72 -8.63 -63.77
N LYS A 518 2.81 -8.86 -63.07
CA LYS A 518 3.24 -10.20 -62.64
C LYS A 518 2.28 -10.85 -61.67
N ILE A 519 1.71 -10.09 -60.70
CA ILE A 519 0.66 -10.57 -59.82
C ILE A 519 -0.56 -11.03 -60.62
N LYS A 520 -1.00 -10.25 -61.61
CA LYS A 520 -2.10 -10.63 -62.52
C LYS A 520 -1.81 -11.93 -63.25
N GLU A 521 -0.60 -12.04 -63.79
CA GLU A 521 -0.16 -13.25 -64.52
C GLU A 521 -0.22 -14.51 -63.66
N ILE A 522 0.30 -14.43 -62.42
CA ILE A 522 0.37 -15.57 -61.48
C ILE A 522 -1.00 -15.97 -60.98
N THR A 523 -1.83 -14.99 -60.64
CA THR A 523 -3.04 -15.19 -59.85
C THR A 523 -4.34 -15.13 -60.64
N GLY A 524 -4.33 -14.45 -61.79
CA GLY A 524 -5.54 -14.19 -62.56
C GLY A 524 -6.51 -13.17 -61.91
N ILE A 525 -6.05 -12.38 -60.94
CA ILE A 525 -6.89 -11.43 -60.18
C ILE A 525 -7.58 -10.43 -61.13
N ASN A 526 -8.89 -10.30 -60.95
CA ASN A 526 -9.67 -9.24 -61.54
C ASN A 526 -9.88 -8.10 -60.52
N PHE A 527 -9.14 -7.00 -60.69
CA PHE A 527 -9.22 -5.85 -59.78
C PHE A 527 -10.55 -5.06 -59.87
N ASP A 528 -11.36 -5.31 -60.90
CA ASP A 528 -12.67 -4.67 -61.07
C ASP A 528 -13.79 -5.46 -60.35
N ASN A 529 -13.49 -6.67 -59.86
CA ASN A 529 -14.44 -7.48 -59.13
C ASN A 529 -14.40 -7.14 -57.61
N GLY A 530 -15.41 -6.41 -57.11
CA GLY A 530 -15.48 -5.97 -55.73
C GLY A 530 -15.51 -7.14 -54.70
N VAL A 531 -16.15 -8.26 -55.04
CA VAL A 531 -16.21 -9.45 -54.16
C VAL A 531 -14.84 -10.11 -54.03
N GLU A 532 -14.14 -10.23 -55.15
CA GLU A 532 -12.77 -10.76 -55.20
C GLU A 532 -11.79 -9.84 -54.44
N MET A 533 -11.91 -8.54 -54.62
CA MET A 533 -11.09 -7.56 -53.89
C MET A 533 -11.30 -7.58 -52.39
N LEU A 534 -12.55 -7.75 -51.94
CA LEU A 534 -12.86 -7.93 -50.53
C LEU A 534 -12.23 -9.22 -49.97
N ALA A 535 -12.36 -10.34 -50.68
CA ALA A 535 -11.75 -11.60 -50.29
C ALA A 535 -10.22 -11.52 -50.22
N ILE A 536 -9.58 -10.84 -51.18
CA ILE A 536 -8.13 -10.63 -51.21
C ILE A 536 -7.68 -9.74 -50.03
N ARG A 537 -8.38 -8.63 -49.77
CA ARG A 537 -8.08 -7.78 -48.62
C ARG A 537 -8.16 -8.56 -47.28
N ASN A 538 -9.21 -9.36 -47.11
CA ASN A 538 -9.36 -10.21 -45.94
C ASN A 538 -8.26 -11.27 -45.86
N GLY A 539 -7.89 -11.90 -46.95
CA GLY A 539 -6.83 -12.89 -46.99
C GLY A 539 -5.45 -12.31 -46.68
N LEU A 540 -5.13 -11.12 -47.16
CA LEU A 540 -3.91 -10.39 -46.80
C LEU A 540 -3.86 -10.09 -45.32
N LEU A 541 -4.99 -9.69 -44.74
CA LEU A 541 -5.13 -9.44 -43.32
C LEU A 541 -4.88 -10.72 -42.50
N ILE A 542 -5.45 -11.85 -42.92
CA ILE A 542 -5.25 -13.15 -42.25
C ILE A 542 -3.76 -13.54 -42.26
N TYR A 543 -3.06 -13.33 -43.38
CA TYR A 543 -1.62 -13.58 -43.44
C TYR A 543 -0.83 -12.75 -42.46
N GLN A 544 -1.18 -11.50 -42.28
CA GLN A 544 -0.50 -10.60 -41.35
C GLN A 544 -0.78 -10.95 -39.88
N LEU A 545 -2.04 -11.23 -39.54
CA LEU A 545 -2.39 -11.74 -38.22
C LEU A 545 -1.58 -13.01 -37.89
N ASN A 546 -1.43 -13.93 -38.87
CA ASN A 546 -0.65 -15.15 -38.67
C ASN A 546 0.86 -14.90 -38.47
N GLN A 547 1.41 -13.84 -39.04
CA GLN A 547 2.82 -13.48 -38.84
C GLN A 547 3.09 -12.77 -37.54
N LYS A 548 2.15 -11.97 -37.04
CA LYS A 548 2.30 -11.13 -35.84
C LYS A 548 1.86 -11.84 -34.55
N LEU A 549 1.00 -12.87 -34.63
CA LEU A 549 0.50 -13.62 -33.48
C LEU A 549 1.26 -14.94 -33.23
N LYS A 550 2.23 -15.27 -34.10
CA LYS A 550 3.25 -16.29 -33.86
C LYS A 550 4.44 -15.70 -33.12
#